data_a331b7431b6c8ab86f253f854f057218
#
_entry.id   a331b7431b6c8ab86f253f854f057218
#
_cell.length_a   1.000
_cell.length_b   1.000
_cell.length_c   1.000
_cell.angle_alpha   90.00
_cell.angle_beta   90.00
_cell.angle_gamma   90.00
#
_symmetry.space_group_name_H-M   'P 1'
#
loop_
_entity.id
_entity.type
_entity.pdbx_description
1 polymer ?
#
loop_
_entity_poly.entity_id
_entity_poly.type
_entity_poly.pdbx_seq_one_letter_code
_entity_poly.pdbx_strand_id
1 'polypeptide(L)'
;MYFCGMGRPILLCVPNFSEGRDERVVQAIVEAIRRVPEVQIMVVDRGVSVNRTVVSFGGPPQAVFDAARAGIETALKLIDMRLHKGVHPRMGSVDVCPFIPYRGIDKAALKVQVEAFARDIGDTFKLPVYLYAESARVPERVRLPNIRRGGYEKLAERLKDPNWAPDFGPSILNTRSGAMAIGVRDFIAAFNITLNSRSEAVAKRIAEAVRESGKGLRLPGVQATGWYLPEIGFAQVSLNITDLRATPLHKALEAVEEVARSQGVRVSGTEIVGLLPQWALVESGRYYAERAAEPVEKLTAKDLVEIAGRSLMLANFQPEERLPEWVFGPPEQETELSEQPLREVVWRLADPRSPLPTEVMPVLQSALTLALAARLSAGLPARNAFLHTEYMQLIEKNLEKLQPSPLSIDEIKALSKNLLRGFALLRQMTELNVTIQPNLYFLLAEAFMGSVESFAGVMLGFADKSPEVKQDVHDMHLQGKFFLEEITKKLKI
;
A
#
# COMPACT_ATOMS: atom_id res chain seq x y z
N MET A 1 28.00 10.79 -18.80
CA MET A 1 27.01 9.96 -18.08
C MET A 1 25.86 10.87 -17.66
N TYR A 2 24.81 10.89 -18.44
CA TYR A 2 23.63 11.70 -18.13
C TYR A 2 22.70 10.87 -17.25
N PHE A 3 22.67 11.15 -15.96
CA PHE A 3 21.56 10.75 -15.10
C PHE A 3 20.41 11.71 -15.39
N CYS A 4 19.56 11.34 -16.33
CA CYS A 4 18.36 12.09 -16.66
C CYS A 4 17.20 11.56 -15.80
N GLY A 5 16.69 12.40 -14.86
CA GLY A 5 15.28 12.39 -14.49
C GLY A 5 14.83 11.55 -13.31
N MET A 6 15.64 10.75 -12.65
CA MET A 6 15.18 10.10 -11.39
C MET A 6 15.36 11.06 -10.22
N GLY A 7 14.27 11.52 -9.62
CA GLY A 7 14.30 12.31 -8.38
C GLY A 7 15.07 11.57 -7.28
N ARG A 8 15.62 12.31 -6.30
CA ARG A 8 16.33 11.67 -5.17
C ARG A 8 15.41 10.68 -4.45
N PRO A 9 15.88 9.46 -4.09
CA PRO A 9 15.07 8.49 -3.36
C PRO A 9 14.63 9.07 -2.00
N ILE A 10 13.36 8.89 -1.67
CA ILE A 10 12.75 9.37 -0.44
C ILE A 10 12.17 8.20 0.34
N LEU A 11 12.62 8.06 1.57
CA LEU A 11 12.10 7.16 2.58
C LEU A 11 11.32 7.96 3.61
N LEU A 12 10.21 7.41 4.10
CA LEU A 12 9.46 7.98 5.22
C LEU A 12 9.61 7.08 6.44
N CYS A 13 9.60 7.72 7.61
CA CYS A 13 9.60 7.02 8.89
C CYS A 13 8.58 7.65 9.83
N VAL A 14 7.85 6.81 10.57
CA VAL A 14 6.73 7.25 11.43
C VAL A 14 6.85 6.57 12.81
N PRO A 15 7.96 6.78 13.55
CA PRO A 15 8.13 6.17 14.86
C PRO A 15 7.12 6.70 15.88
N ASN A 16 6.76 5.80 16.79
CA ASN A 16 5.82 6.10 17.84
C ASN A 16 6.49 5.94 19.21
N PHE A 17 6.52 7.02 19.94
CA PHE A 17 7.17 7.14 21.25
C PHE A 17 6.14 7.10 22.38
N SER A 18 6.44 6.35 23.44
CA SER A 18 5.58 6.25 24.64
C SER A 18 5.78 7.44 25.58
N GLU A 19 5.57 8.63 25.08
CA GLU A 19 5.55 9.89 25.81
C GLU A 19 4.64 10.90 25.07
N GLY A 20 3.74 11.50 25.79
CA GLY A 20 2.84 12.51 25.25
C GLY A 20 2.52 13.60 26.28
N ARG A 21 3.05 13.51 27.50
CA ARG A 21 2.77 14.39 28.63
C ARG A 21 3.91 15.36 28.90
N ASP A 22 5.14 14.88 29.03
CA ASP A 22 6.31 15.76 29.21
C ASP A 22 6.76 16.30 27.86
N GLU A 23 6.40 17.56 27.62
CA GLU A 23 6.74 18.25 26.38
C GLU A 23 8.25 18.37 26.15
N ARG A 24 9.04 18.48 27.22
CA ARG A 24 10.51 18.59 27.12
C ARG A 24 11.11 17.31 26.56
N VAL A 25 10.56 16.14 26.96
CA VAL A 25 10.99 14.84 26.42
C VAL A 25 10.62 14.74 24.95
N VAL A 26 9.37 15.12 24.59
CA VAL A 26 8.91 15.12 23.19
C VAL A 26 9.80 16.04 22.33
N GLN A 27 10.05 17.27 22.81
CA GLN A 27 10.90 18.22 22.08
C GLN A 27 12.35 17.73 21.94
N ALA A 28 12.91 17.07 22.95
CA ALA A 28 14.25 16.50 22.88
C ALA A 28 14.34 15.40 21.79
N ILE A 29 13.32 14.55 21.66
CA ILE A 29 13.25 13.52 20.61
C ILE A 29 13.13 14.17 19.23
N VAL A 30 12.21 15.13 19.09
CA VAL A 30 11.98 15.87 17.83
C VAL A 30 13.26 16.59 17.39
N GLU A 31 13.95 17.24 18.33
CA GLU A 31 15.18 17.96 18.03
C GLU A 31 16.33 17.02 17.65
N ALA A 32 16.44 15.84 18.28
CA ALA A 32 17.42 14.84 17.88
C ALA A 32 17.23 14.36 16.43
N ILE A 33 15.96 14.18 16.00
CA ILE A 33 15.62 13.85 14.62
C ILE A 33 15.95 15.03 13.68
N ARG A 34 15.56 16.26 14.04
CA ARG A 34 15.73 17.47 13.24
C ARG A 34 17.17 17.81 12.94
N ARG A 35 18.09 17.47 13.86
CA ARG A 35 19.53 17.75 13.71
C ARG A 35 20.21 16.93 12.63
N VAL A 36 19.58 15.86 12.17
CA VAL A 36 20.14 15.05 11.07
C VAL A 36 19.90 15.80 9.75
N PRO A 37 20.97 16.12 9.00
CA PRO A 37 20.84 16.84 7.73
C PRO A 37 19.96 16.08 6.73
N GLU A 38 19.33 16.82 5.84
CA GLU A 38 18.46 16.33 4.76
C GLU A 38 17.17 15.62 5.22
N VAL A 39 16.89 15.58 6.54
CA VAL A 39 15.64 15.06 7.07
C VAL A 39 14.65 16.20 7.28
N GLN A 40 13.43 16.02 6.79
CA GLN A 40 12.32 16.93 7.02
C GLN A 40 11.29 16.28 7.93
N ILE A 41 11.05 16.90 9.11
CA ILE A 41 9.92 16.54 9.97
C ILE A 41 8.67 17.13 9.33
N MET A 42 7.67 16.28 9.13
CA MET A 42 6.39 16.67 8.55
C MET A 42 5.38 17.02 9.63
N VAL A 43 5.12 16.09 10.55
CA VAL A 43 4.14 16.31 11.62
C VAL A 43 4.56 15.63 12.92
N VAL A 44 4.16 16.24 14.04
CA VAL A 44 4.33 15.70 15.39
C VAL A 44 2.94 15.62 16.03
N ASP A 45 2.41 14.41 16.12
CA ASP A 45 1.11 14.15 16.74
C ASP A 45 1.30 13.73 18.19
N ARG A 46 1.02 14.64 19.12
CA ARG A 46 1.13 14.42 20.56
C ARG A 46 -0.23 14.16 21.19
N GLY A 47 -0.42 13.01 21.81
CA GLY A 47 -1.62 12.65 22.55
C GLY A 47 -1.38 12.50 24.05
N VAL A 48 -1.94 13.41 24.85
CA VAL A 48 -1.73 13.45 26.31
C VAL A 48 -2.39 12.27 27.03
N SER A 49 -3.65 11.95 26.73
CA SER A 49 -4.36 10.83 27.35
C SER A 49 -3.82 9.49 26.90
N VAL A 50 -3.51 9.35 25.63
CA VAL A 50 -2.88 8.13 25.10
C VAL A 50 -1.43 8.00 25.55
N ASN A 51 -0.84 9.09 26.06
CA ASN A 51 0.55 9.23 26.48
C ASN A 51 1.53 8.68 25.42
N ARG A 52 1.42 9.27 24.23
CA ARG A 52 2.10 8.80 23.03
C ARG A 52 2.31 9.95 22.06
N THR A 53 3.45 9.96 21.40
CA THR A 53 3.75 10.90 20.32
C THR A 53 4.16 10.13 19.07
N VAL A 54 3.58 10.52 17.95
CA VAL A 54 3.97 10.05 16.62
C VAL A 54 4.76 11.16 15.95
N VAL A 55 5.99 10.88 15.52
CA VAL A 55 6.82 11.82 14.78
C VAL A 55 6.97 11.30 13.36
N SER A 56 6.48 12.05 12.39
CA SER A 56 6.54 11.68 10.97
C SER A 56 7.59 12.52 10.26
N PHE A 57 8.50 11.86 9.57
CA PHE A 57 9.56 12.55 8.84
C PHE A 57 9.99 11.75 7.61
N GLY A 58 10.70 12.42 6.70
CA GLY A 58 11.21 11.80 5.48
C GLY A 58 12.48 12.45 4.97
N GLY A 59 13.10 11.81 4.00
CA GLY A 59 14.33 12.27 3.36
C GLY A 59 15.06 11.15 2.63
N PRO A 60 16.32 11.36 2.23
CA PRO A 60 17.17 10.31 1.69
C PRO A 60 17.27 9.11 2.65
N PRO A 61 17.30 7.86 2.17
CA PRO A 61 17.22 6.67 3.02
C PRO A 61 18.21 6.66 4.20
N GLN A 62 19.51 6.94 3.94
CA GLN A 62 20.51 6.92 5.01
C GLN A 62 20.22 7.98 6.08
N ALA A 63 19.87 9.19 5.68
CA ALA A 63 19.52 10.27 6.62
C ALA A 63 18.30 9.89 7.47
N VAL A 64 17.32 9.20 6.89
CA VAL A 64 16.13 8.72 7.63
C VAL A 64 16.51 7.65 8.66
N PHE A 65 17.42 6.71 8.33
CA PHE A 65 17.92 5.73 9.31
C PHE A 65 18.69 6.42 10.44
N ASP A 66 19.54 7.38 10.13
CA ASP A 66 20.32 8.13 11.13
C ASP A 66 19.39 8.94 12.06
N ALA A 67 18.37 9.56 11.51
CA ALA A 67 17.36 10.30 12.28
C ALA A 67 16.49 9.38 13.15
N ALA A 68 16.08 8.24 12.62
CA ALA A 68 15.36 7.22 13.38
C ALA A 68 16.22 6.74 14.57
N ARG A 69 17.51 6.46 14.34
CA ARG A 69 18.45 6.08 15.39
C ARG A 69 18.59 7.16 16.46
N ALA A 70 18.78 8.41 16.07
CA ALA A 70 18.90 9.55 17.00
C ALA A 70 17.64 9.72 17.87
N GLY A 71 16.46 9.63 17.27
CA GLY A 71 15.18 9.66 17.99
C GLY A 71 15.02 8.49 18.96
N ILE A 72 15.36 7.26 18.53
CA ILE A 72 15.32 6.05 19.36
C ILE A 72 16.26 6.21 20.55
N GLU A 73 17.52 6.55 20.32
CA GLU A 73 18.52 6.71 21.38
C GLU A 73 18.08 7.74 22.43
N THR A 74 17.53 8.86 21.98
CA THR A 74 17.02 9.90 22.88
C THR A 74 15.83 9.41 23.69
N ALA A 75 14.88 8.71 23.06
CA ALA A 75 13.73 8.13 23.75
C ALA A 75 14.14 7.08 24.80
N LEU A 76 15.07 6.20 24.47
CA LEU A 76 15.59 5.18 25.42
C LEU A 76 16.26 5.81 26.65
N LYS A 77 16.88 6.98 26.50
CA LYS A 77 17.50 7.73 27.61
C LYS A 77 16.47 8.43 28.50
N LEU A 78 15.42 8.99 27.91
CA LEU A 78 14.51 9.90 28.60
C LEU A 78 13.21 9.24 29.08
N ILE A 79 12.70 8.23 28.36
CA ILE A 79 11.44 7.57 28.70
C ILE A 79 11.70 6.36 29.61
N ASP A 80 10.92 6.29 30.70
CA ASP A 80 10.97 5.17 31.63
C ASP A 80 9.62 4.43 31.64
N MET A 81 9.59 3.24 31.03
CA MET A 81 8.37 2.44 30.91
C MET A 81 7.81 1.94 32.23
N ARG A 82 8.62 1.89 33.29
CA ARG A 82 8.15 1.52 34.64
C ARG A 82 7.16 2.55 35.22
N LEU A 83 7.29 3.80 34.76
CA LEU A 83 6.44 4.93 35.20
C LEU A 83 5.34 5.25 34.18
N HIS A 84 5.45 4.71 32.95
CA HIS A 84 4.55 5.04 31.86
C HIS A 84 3.15 4.45 32.04
N LYS A 85 2.13 5.31 31.93
CA LYS A 85 0.70 4.95 31.90
C LYS A 85 -0.01 5.71 30.77
N GLY A 86 -0.79 5.01 29.97
CA GLY A 86 -1.61 5.57 28.89
C GLY A 86 -2.65 4.54 28.44
N VAL A 87 -3.72 4.98 27.82
CA VAL A 87 -4.80 4.09 27.34
C VAL A 87 -4.43 3.34 26.07
N HIS A 88 -3.45 3.87 25.31
CA HIS A 88 -2.97 3.22 24.09
C HIS A 88 -2.10 1.99 24.39
N PRO A 89 -2.31 0.84 23.70
CA PRO A 89 -1.43 -0.32 23.82
C PRO A 89 0.02 0.02 23.41
N ARG A 90 0.98 -0.41 24.22
CA ARG A 90 2.42 -0.20 23.98
C ARG A 90 3.25 -1.29 24.64
N MET A 91 4.46 -1.48 24.16
CA MET A 91 5.41 -2.46 24.73
C MET A 91 6.79 -1.88 25.04
N GLY A 92 7.07 -0.64 24.66
CA GLY A 92 8.37 -0.02 24.97
C GLY A 92 8.37 1.50 24.77
N SER A 93 9.49 2.13 25.13
CA SER A 93 9.72 3.58 25.01
C SER A 93 9.57 4.06 23.57
N VAL A 94 10.07 3.29 22.63
CA VAL A 94 9.73 3.36 21.20
C VAL A 94 8.98 2.08 20.88
N ASP A 95 7.69 2.24 20.74
CA ASP A 95 6.79 1.10 20.59
C ASP A 95 6.86 0.47 19.19
N VAL A 96 6.93 1.33 18.17
CA VAL A 96 7.08 0.91 16.78
C VAL A 96 7.82 1.96 15.95
N CYS A 97 8.66 1.51 15.02
CA CYS A 97 9.38 2.33 14.05
C CYS A 97 9.18 1.76 12.64
N PRO A 98 8.13 2.20 11.93
CA PRO A 98 7.87 1.81 10.56
C PRO A 98 8.68 2.63 9.57
N PHE A 99 9.16 1.97 8.52
CA PHE A 99 9.73 2.58 7.33
C PHE A 99 8.77 2.37 6.16
N ILE A 100 8.49 3.45 5.41
CA ILE A 100 7.55 3.46 4.31
C ILE A 100 8.32 3.87 3.05
N PRO A 101 8.49 2.97 2.06
CA PRO A 101 9.09 3.34 0.79
C PRO A 101 8.17 4.35 0.09
N TYR A 102 8.73 5.50 -0.30
CA TYR A 102 7.91 6.54 -0.90
C TYR A 102 8.27 6.79 -2.36
N ARG A 103 9.55 7.10 -2.67
CA ARG A 103 9.99 7.40 -4.04
C ARG A 103 11.35 6.79 -4.31
N GLY A 104 11.51 6.15 -5.48
CA GLY A 104 12.79 5.61 -5.93
C GLY A 104 13.41 4.56 -5.01
N ILE A 105 12.58 3.81 -4.26
CA ILE A 105 13.04 2.83 -3.27
C ILE A 105 12.54 1.43 -3.65
N ASP A 106 13.47 0.54 -3.91
CA ASP A 106 13.16 -0.88 -4.02
C ASP A 106 12.79 -1.47 -2.64
N LYS A 107 11.60 -2.01 -2.53
CA LYS A 107 11.05 -2.53 -1.27
C LYS A 107 11.83 -3.75 -0.76
N ALA A 108 12.37 -4.59 -1.63
CA ALA A 108 13.13 -5.76 -1.24
C ALA A 108 14.51 -5.35 -0.67
N ALA A 109 15.19 -4.41 -1.31
CA ALA A 109 16.43 -3.83 -0.79
C ALA A 109 16.19 -3.09 0.54
N LEU A 110 15.09 -2.35 0.67
CA LEU A 110 14.74 -1.67 1.91
C LEU A 110 14.53 -2.66 3.07
N LYS A 111 13.89 -3.82 2.84
CA LYS A 111 13.73 -4.85 3.87
C LYS A 111 15.08 -5.31 4.43
N VAL A 112 16.08 -5.49 3.58
CA VAL A 112 17.45 -5.88 4.01
C VAL A 112 18.08 -4.78 4.85
N GLN A 113 17.94 -3.51 4.45
CA GLN A 113 18.46 -2.37 5.20
C GLN A 113 17.76 -2.21 6.56
N VAL A 114 16.42 -2.37 6.60
CA VAL A 114 15.62 -2.31 7.84
C VAL A 114 15.98 -3.45 8.78
N GLU A 115 16.26 -4.65 8.27
CA GLU A 115 16.73 -5.77 9.09
C GLU A 115 18.09 -5.48 9.70
N ALA A 116 19.05 -4.94 8.93
CA ALA A 116 20.35 -4.53 9.43
C ALA A 116 20.23 -3.42 10.49
N PHE A 117 19.38 -2.43 10.28
CA PHE A 117 19.06 -1.38 11.23
C PHE A 117 18.45 -1.94 12.53
N ALA A 118 17.48 -2.86 12.41
CA ALA A 118 16.84 -3.50 13.56
C ALA A 118 17.84 -4.32 14.40
N ARG A 119 18.76 -5.01 13.73
CA ARG A 119 19.87 -5.74 14.39
C ARG A 119 20.76 -4.76 15.15
N ASP A 120 21.21 -3.69 14.51
CA ASP A 120 22.06 -2.69 15.15
C ASP A 120 21.39 -2.08 16.39
N ILE A 121 20.10 -1.72 16.32
CA ILE A 121 19.34 -1.22 17.48
C ILE A 121 19.29 -2.28 18.59
N GLY A 122 18.94 -3.52 18.28
CA GLY A 122 18.84 -4.60 19.26
C GLY A 122 20.17 -4.88 19.96
N ASP A 123 21.25 -4.95 19.20
CA ASP A 123 22.58 -5.30 19.70
C ASP A 123 23.25 -4.15 20.46
N THR A 124 23.12 -2.90 19.96
CA THR A 124 23.70 -1.71 20.59
C THR A 124 23.01 -1.37 21.90
N PHE A 125 21.68 -1.32 21.90
CA PHE A 125 20.92 -0.87 23.08
C PHE A 125 20.48 -2.02 24.00
N LYS A 126 20.83 -3.26 23.68
CA LYS A 126 20.38 -4.46 24.41
C LYS A 126 18.85 -4.48 24.57
N LEU A 127 18.16 -4.15 23.49
CA LEU A 127 16.71 -4.01 23.43
C LEU A 127 16.11 -5.19 22.64
N PRO A 128 15.10 -5.89 23.16
CA PRO A 128 14.33 -6.85 22.37
C PRO A 128 13.66 -6.16 21.18
N VAL A 129 13.99 -6.57 19.96
CA VAL A 129 13.46 -6.01 18.71
C VAL A 129 12.75 -7.10 17.92
N TYR A 130 11.51 -6.79 17.50
CA TYR A 130 10.69 -7.65 16.67
C TYR A 130 10.56 -7.06 15.27
N LEU A 131 10.81 -7.86 14.25
CA LEU A 131 10.47 -7.50 12.88
C LEU A 131 8.96 -7.66 12.65
N TYR A 132 8.33 -6.68 12.01
CA TYR A 132 6.88 -6.70 11.78
C TYR A 132 6.49 -6.26 10.36
N ALA A 133 5.21 -6.38 10.06
CA ALA A 133 4.61 -6.07 8.74
C ALA A 133 5.34 -6.85 7.64
N GLU A 134 5.79 -6.18 6.58
CA GLU A 134 6.49 -6.84 5.47
C GLU A 134 7.89 -7.37 5.81
N SER A 135 8.47 -6.93 6.92
CA SER A 135 9.73 -7.43 7.44
C SER A 135 9.56 -8.62 8.38
N ALA A 136 8.32 -9.02 8.72
CA ALA A 136 8.06 -10.12 9.63
C ALA A 136 8.64 -11.44 9.09
N ARG A 137 9.32 -12.19 9.97
CA ARG A 137 9.87 -13.52 9.64
C ARG A 137 8.87 -14.65 9.82
N VAL A 138 7.79 -14.40 10.58
CA VAL A 138 6.72 -15.36 10.84
C VAL A 138 5.35 -14.67 10.71
N PRO A 139 4.31 -15.37 10.23
CA PRO A 139 2.99 -14.79 9.96
C PRO A 139 2.37 -14.09 11.17
N GLU A 140 2.61 -14.61 12.37
CA GLU A 140 2.05 -14.07 13.62
C GLU A 140 2.53 -12.65 13.92
N ARG A 141 3.70 -12.23 13.38
CA ARG A 141 4.32 -10.93 13.59
C ARG A 141 4.00 -9.90 12.51
N VAL A 142 3.31 -10.29 11.43
CA VAL A 142 2.84 -9.36 10.41
C VAL A 142 1.93 -8.29 11.03
N ARG A 143 1.05 -8.69 11.95
CA ARG A 143 0.12 -7.77 12.62
C ARG A 143 0.67 -7.27 13.95
N LEU A 144 0.94 -5.96 14.03
CA LEU A 144 1.49 -5.32 15.22
C LEU A 144 0.70 -5.61 16.53
N PRO A 145 -0.65 -5.67 16.53
CA PRO A 145 -1.40 -6.05 17.73
C PRO A 145 -1.04 -7.41 18.31
N ASN A 146 -0.60 -8.36 17.50
CA ASN A 146 -0.14 -9.66 17.99
C ASN A 146 1.17 -9.53 18.77
N ILE A 147 2.10 -8.70 18.27
CA ILE A 147 3.38 -8.42 18.95
C ILE A 147 3.14 -7.67 20.27
N ARG A 148 2.18 -6.74 20.29
CA ARG A 148 1.82 -5.94 21.48
C ARG A 148 0.97 -6.67 22.51
N ARG A 149 0.52 -7.89 22.25
CA ARG A 149 -0.43 -8.60 23.13
C ARG A 149 0.08 -8.70 24.57
N GLY A 150 -0.70 -8.16 25.50
CA GLY A 150 -0.33 -8.08 26.91
C GLY A 150 0.46 -6.82 27.29
N GLY A 151 0.87 -6.01 26.31
CA GLY A 151 1.59 -4.76 26.55
C GLY A 151 2.94 -4.93 27.22
N TYR A 152 3.48 -3.84 27.73
CA TYR A 152 4.72 -3.83 28.51
C TYR A 152 4.59 -4.70 29.78
N GLU A 153 3.41 -4.74 30.39
CA GLU A 153 3.14 -5.41 31.66
C GLU A 153 3.36 -6.94 31.58
N LYS A 154 3.06 -7.56 30.44
CA LYS A 154 3.25 -9.01 30.23
C LYS A 154 4.50 -9.35 29.42
N LEU A 155 5.31 -8.35 29.07
CA LEU A 155 6.46 -8.55 28.20
C LEU A 155 7.52 -9.48 28.83
N ALA A 156 7.75 -9.38 30.14
CA ALA A 156 8.70 -10.25 30.85
C ALA A 156 8.30 -11.73 30.79
N GLU A 157 7.00 -12.02 30.88
CA GLU A 157 6.48 -13.38 30.75
C GLU A 157 6.61 -13.87 29.31
N ARG A 158 6.24 -13.02 28.37
CA ARG A 158 6.24 -13.32 26.94
C ARG A 158 7.65 -13.60 26.38
N LEU A 159 8.67 -12.90 26.85
CA LEU A 159 10.06 -13.11 26.44
C LEU A 159 10.62 -14.47 26.89
N LYS A 160 9.94 -15.19 27.80
CA LYS A 160 10.30 -16.56 28.21
C LYS A 160 9.76 -17.61 27.23
N ASP A 161 8.76 -17.27 26.42
CA ASP A 161 8.21 -18.17 25.41
C ASP A 161 9.13 -18.20 24.17
N PRO A 162 9.73 -19.34 23.81
CA PRO A 162 10.61 -19.45 22.64
C PRO A 162 9.95 -18.99 21.32
N ASN A 163 8.63 -19.14 21.16
CA ASN A 163 7.90 -18.68 19.97
C ASN A 163 7.86 -17.16 19.86
N TRP A 164 8.10 -16.47 20.98
CA TRP A 164 8.13 -15.00 21.06
C TRP A 164 9.53 -14.47 21.36
N ALA A 165 10.58 -15.27 21.14
CA ALA A 165 11.95 -14.75 21.16
C ALA A 165 12.08 -13.58 20.17
N PRO A 166 12.72 -12.46 20.54
CA PRO A 166 12.91 -11.33 19.63
C PRO A 166 13.76 -11.73 18.43
N ASP A 167 13.60 -11.01 17.32
CA ASP A 167 14.44 -11.23 16.12
C ASP A 167 15.88 -10.76 16.38
N PHE A 168 16.05 -9.72 17.21
CA PHE A 168 17.35 -9.16 17.60
C PHE A 168 17.33 -8.68 19.05
N GLY A 169 18.53 -8.56 19.62
CA GLY A 169 18.72 -8.22 21.03
C GLY A 169 18.42 -9.39 21.98
N PRO A 170 18.53 -9.19 23.29
CA PRO A 170 18.37 -10.24 24.28
C PRO A 170 16.89 -10.61 24.50
N SER A 171 16.62 -11.90 24.76
CA SER A 171 15.30 -12.39 25.19
C SER A 171 15.06 -12.14 26.70
N ILE A 172 15.45 -10.97 27.16
CA ILE A 172 15.33 -10.51 28.55
C ILE A 172 14.70 -9.14 28.57
N LEU A 173 13.74 -8.91 29.48
CA LEU A 173 13.08 -7.62 29.61
C LEU A 173 14.08 -6.49 29.90
N ASN A 174 14.15 -5.53 29.02
CA ASN A 174 14.70 -4.22 29.35
C ASN A 174 13.66 -3.46 30.15
N THR A 175 13.79 -3.43 31.47
CA THR A 175 12.79 -2.86 32.38
C THR A 175 12.52 -1.38 32.15
N ARG A 176 13.53 -0.61 31.71
CA ARG A 176 13.39 0.81 31.45
C ARG A 176 12.72 1.09 30.11
N SER A 177 13.10 0.34 29.08
CA SER A 177 12.74 0.66 27.70
C SER A 177 11.76 -0.32 27.05
N GLY A 178 11.55 -1.51 27.65
CA GLY A 178 10.64 -2.53 27.10
C GLY A 178 11.18 -3.24 25.88
N ALA A 179 10.40 -3.29 24.82
CA ALA A 179 10.74 -3.86 23.52
C ALA A 179 10.21 -2.97 22.40
N MET A 180 10.66 -3.21 21.16
CA MET A 180 10.34 -2.40 20.00
C MET A 180 9.98 -3.26 18.79
N ALA A 181 9.04 -2.79 17.95
CA ALA A 181 8.80 -3.35 16.63
C ALA A 181 9.39 -2.44 15.54
N ILE A 182 10.11 -3.04 14.59
CA ILE A 182 10.71 -2.35 13.45
C ILE A 182 10.31 -3.08 12.16
N GLY A 183 9.96 -2.36 11.09
CA GLY A 183 9.63 -3.02 9.83
C GLY A 183 9.25 -2.08 8.70
N VAL A 184 9.21 -2.65 7.51
CA VAL A 184 8.71 -2.00 6.30
C VAL A 184 7.21 -2.22 6.22
N ARG A 185 6.47 -1.18 5.88
CA ARG A 185 5.04 -1.24 5.58
C ARG A 185 4.62 -0.21 4.53
N ASP A 186 3.48 -0.41 3.94
CA ASP A 186 2.81 0.60 3.15
C ASP A 186 2.10 1.63 4.04
N PHE A 187 1.51 2.66 3.42
CA PHE A 187 0.69 3.61 4.16
C PHE A 187 -0.47 2.91 4.87
N ILE A 188 -0.76 3.38 6.05
CA ILE A 188 -1.98 3.07 6.79
C ILE A 188 -2.64 4.39 7.18
N ALA A 189 -3.96 4.46 7.22
CA ALA A 189 -4.63 5.59 7.84
C ALA A 189 -4.91 5.28 9.32
N ALA A 190 -4.26 6.02 10.21
CA ALA A 190 -4.67 6.10 11.60
C ALA A 190 -5.78 7.16 11.67
N PHE A 191 -7.04 6.71 11.57
CA PHE A 191 -8.23 7.53 11.43
C PHE A 191 -9.09 7.42 12.68
N ASN A 192 -9.12 8.48 13.46
CA ASN A 192 -9.86 8.54 14.71
C ASN A 192 -11.17 9.29 14.51
N ILE A 193 -12.27 8.72 15.03
CA ILE A 193 -13.63 9.23 14.85
C ILE A 193 -14.22 9.52 16.23
N THR A 194 -14.43 10.80 16.53
CA THR A 194 -14.96 11.28 17.80
C THR A 194 -16.49 11.17 17.82
N LEU A 195 -17.03 10.69 18.92
CA LEU A 195 -18.47 10.56 19.15
C LEU A 195 -18.97 11.68 20.05
N ASN A 196 -20.23 12.09 19.92
CA ASN A 196 -20.91 12.99 20.86
C ASN A 196 -21.29 12.27 22.16
N SER A 197 -20.48 11.35 22.64
CA SER A 197 -20.72 10.50 23.80
C SER A 197 -19.47 10.41 24.67
N ARG A 198 -19.64 10.30 25.98
CA ARG A 198 -18.57 10.02 26.95
C ARG A 198 -18.37 8.52 27.20
N SER A 199 -19.22 7.68 26.61
CA SER A 199 -19.23 6.25 26.89
C SER A 199 -18.16 5.50 26.10
N GLU A 200 -17.08 5.13 26.76
CA GLU A 200 -16.07 4.22 26.21
C GLU A 200 -16.68 2.89 25.77
N ALA A 201 -17.68 2.39 26.50
CA ALA A 201 -18.36 1.14 26.15
C ALA A 201 -19.09 1.24 24.79
N VAL A 202 -19.68 2.40 24.47
CA VAL A 202 -20.29 2.64 23.16
C VAL A 202 -19.22 2.65 22.07
N ALA A 203 -18.11 3.37 22.26
CA ALA A 203 -17.02 3.39 21.29
C ALA A 203 -16.43 2.00 21.04
N LYS A 204 -16.28 1.18 22.11
CA LYS A 204 -15.82 -0.22 21.98
C LYS A 204 -16.78 -1.09 21.17
N ARG A 205 -18.10 -0.95 21.37
CA ARG A 205 -19.09 -1.69 20.57
C ARG A 205 -19.06 -1.29 19.11
N ILE A 206 -18.94 0.00 18.82
CA ILE A 206 -18.81 0.48 17.44
C ILE A 206 -17.52 -0.06 16.80
N ALA A 207 -16.40 0.03 17.51
CA ALA A 207 -15.12 -0.54 17.04
C ALA A 207 -15.21 -2.04 16.76
N GLU A 208 -15.89 -2.79 17.64
CA GLU A 208 -16.15 -4.23 17.46
C GLU A 208 -16.97 -4.52 16.21
N ALA A 209 -17.95 -3.68 15.91
CA ALA A 209 -18.83 -3.87 14.76
C ALA A 209 -18.12 -3.60 13.42
N VAL A 210 -17.20 -2.62 13.37
CA VAL A 210 -16.56 -2.20 12.11
C VAL A 210 -15.25 -2.90 11.82
N ARG A 211 -14.50 -3.36 12.84
CA ARG A 211 -13.19 -3.99 12.59
C ARG A 211 -13.31 -5.32 11.85
N GLU A 212 -12.35 -5.65 11.02
CA GLU A 212 -12.30 -6.87 10.21
C GLU A 212 -12.50 -8.15 11.04
N SER A 213 -11.87 -8.24 12.21
CA SER A 213 -11.99 -9.38 13.13
C SER A 213 -13.23 -9.33 14.04
N GLY A 214 -14.13 -8.39 13.80
CA GLY A 214 -15.31 -8.14 14.62
C GLY A 214 -16.53 -8.98 14.26
N LYS A 215 -17.69 -8.61 14.83
CA LYS A 215 -18.95 -9.35 14.68
C LYS A 215 -20.03 -8.58 13.90
N GLY A 216 -19.72 -7.48 13.25
CA GLY A 216 -20.66 -6.63 12.53
C GLY A 216 -20.31 -6.50 11.05
N LEU A 217 -20.07 -5.27 10.60
CA LEU A 217 -19.79 -4.93 9.20
C LEU A 217 -18.46 -5.47 8.67
N ARG A 218 -17.48 -5.69 9.57
CA ARG A 218 -16.20 -6.36 9.27
C ARG A 218 -15.49 -5.77 8.05
N LEU A 219 -15.17 -4.49 8.10
CA LEU A 219 -14.50 -3.80 7.00
C LEU A 219 -13.10 -4.39 6.74
N PRO A 220 -12.77 -4.75 5.49
CA PRO A 220 -11.47 -5.31 5.14
C PRO A 220 -10.32 -4.37 5.52
N GLY A 221 -9.24 -4.93 6.09
CA GLY A 221 -8.06 -4.16 6.49
C GLY A 221 -8.26 -3.21 7.68
N VAL A 222 -9.44 -3.17 8.31
CA VAL A 222 -9.73 -2.27 9.44
C VAL A 222 -9.43 -2.96 10.78
N GLN A 223 -8.52 -2.36 11.53
CA GLN A 223 -8.32 -2.63 12.97
C GLN A 223 -8.94 -1.47 13.74
N ALA A 224 -9.73 -1.77 14.76
CA ALA A 224 -10.40 -0.72 15.53
C ALA A 224 -10.42 -1.01 17.03
N THR A 225 -10.38 0.07 17.82
CA THR A 225 -10.59 0.08 19.26
C THR A 225 -11.39 1.31 19.67
N GLY A 226 -11.99 1.28 20.85
CA GLY A 226 -12.70 2.42 21.42
C GLY A 226 -12.09 2.83 22.75
N TRP A 227 -12.02 4.13 23.00
CA TRP A 227 -11.56 4.71 24.27
C TRP A 227 -12.29 5.99 24.62
N TYR A 228 -12.11 6.45 25.84
CA TYR A 228 -12.50 7.79 26.29
C TYR A 228 -11.24 8.64 26.43
N LEU A 229 -11.28 9.85 25.92
CA LEU A 229 -10.19 10.82 25.98
C LEU A 229 -10.58 11.99 26.90
N PRO A 230 -10.01 12.09 28.11
CA PRO A 230 -10.32 13.14 29.06
C PRO A 230 -10.04 14.55 28.53
N GLU A 231 -9.02 14.74 27.70
CA GLU A 231 -8.64 16.06 27.15
C GLU A 231 -9.69 16.65 26.23
N ILE A 232 -10.44 15.82 25.53
CA ILE A 232 -11.54 16.30 24.67
C ILE A 232 -12.91 16.06 25.31
N GLY A 233 -12.98 15.28 26.40
CA GLY A 233 -14.22 14.99 27.12
C GLY A 233 -15.18 14.04 26.40
N PHE A 234 -14.72 13.34 25.36
CA PHE A 234 -15.54 12.46 24.53
C PHE A 234 -14.89 11.10 24.26
N ALA A 235 -15.72 10.14 23.91
CA ALA A 235 -15.29 8.83 23.45
C ALA A 235 -14.94 8.88 21.95
N GLN A 236 -13.99 8.05 21.57
CA GLN A 236 -13.46 8.02 20.22
C GLN A 236 -13.31 6.57 19.73
N VAL A 237 -13.66 6.33 18.48
CA VAL A 237 -13.37 5.09 17.76
C VAL A 237 -12.10 5.31 16.95
N SER A 238 -11.04 4.61 17.32
CA SER A 238 -9.75 4.69 16.64
C SER A 238 -9.62 3.56 15.64
N LEU A 239 -9.41 3.90 14.38
CA LEU A 239 -9.22 2.98 13.28
C LEU A 239 -7.77 3.03 12.80
N ASN A 240 -7.19 1.85 12.51
CA ASN A 240 -6.04 1.70 11.64
C ASN A 240 -6.50 0.97 10.38
N ILE A 241 -6.61 1.68 9.28
CA ILE A 241 -6.98 1.13 7.98
C ILE A 241 -5.70 0.73 7.27
N THR A 242 -5.44 -0.57 7.18
CA THR A 242 -4.21 -1.13 6.60
C THR A 242 -4.36 -1.42 5.10
N ASP A 243 -5.58 -1.45 4.59
CA ASP A 243 -5.91 -1.56 3.17
C ASP A 243 -6.87 -0.43 2.79
N LEU A 244 -6.28 0.69 2.38
CA LEU A 244 -7.03 1.90 1.99
C LEU A 244 -7.79 1.73 0.66
N ARG A 245 -7.40 0.77 -0.18
CA ARG A 245 -8.11 0.47 -1.43
C ARG A 245 -9.39 -0.32 -1.17
N ALA A 246 -9.34 -1.31 -0.29
CA ALA A 246 -10.51 -2.10 0.10
C ALA A 246 -11.49 -1.31 0.97
N THR A 247 -10.95 -0.44 1.84
CA THR A 247 -11.74 0.41 2.76
C THR A 247 -11.23 1.86 2.72
N PRO A 248 -11.72 2.67 1.75
CA PRO A 248 -11.47 4.11 1.72
C PRO A 248 -12.01 4.84 2.96
N LEU A 249 -11.47 6.03 3.25
CA LEU A 249 -11.83 6.81 4.44
C LEU A 249 -13.32 7.13 4.52
N HIS A 250 -13.96 7.51 3.42
CA HIS A 250 -15.40 7.79 3.37
C HIS A 250 -16.23 6.56 3.74
N LYS A 251 -15.86 5.39 3.23
CA LYS A 251 -16.53 4.12 3.56
C LYS A 251 -16.38 3.75 5.04
N ALA A 252 -15.18 3.97 5.60
CA ALA A 252 -14.94 3.73 7.02
C ALA A 252 -15.76 4.68 7.91
N LEU A 253 -15.84 5.97 7.53
CA LEU A 253 -16.65 6.97 8.25
C LEU A 253 -18.14 6.61 8.21
N GLU A 254 -18.70 6.36 7.03
CA GLU A 254 -20.10 6.00 6.86
C GLU A 254 -20.50 4.75 7.67
N ALA A 255 -19.63 3.73 7.67
CA ALA A 255 -19.85 2.53 8.46
C ALA A 255 -19.87 2.81 9.98
N VAL A 256 -18.97 3.67 10.47
CA VAL A 256 -18.97 4.10 11.87
C VAL A 256 -20.22 4.92 12.19
N GLU A 257 -20.65 5.82 11.31
CA GLU A 257 -21.86 6.63 11.46
C GLU A 257 -23.13 5.77 11.51
N GLU A 258 -23.22 4.76 10.66
CA GLU A 258 -24.34 3.81 10.66
C GLU A 258 -24.46 3.08 11.99
N VAL A 259 -23.35 2.51 12.47
CA VAL A 259 -23.33 1.80 13.75
C VAL A 259 -23.54 2.77 14.92
N ALA A 260 -22.95 3.97 14.89
CA ALA A 260 -23.14 4.98 15.92
C ALA A 260 -24.63 5.39 16.04
N ARG A 261 -25.29 5.60 14.91
CA ARG A 261 -26.73 5.92 14.86
C ARG A 261 -27.57 4.82 15.50
N SER A 262 -27.25 3.54 15.25
CA SER A 262 -27.93 2.40 15.89
C SER A 262 -27.73 2.33 17.40
N GLN A 263 -26.65 2.96 17.92
CA GLN A 263 -26.35 3.06 19.34
C GLN A 263 -26.87 4.38 19.97
N GLY A 264 -27.65 5.18 19.23
CA GLY A 264 -28.19 6.46 19.70
C GLY A 264 -27.16 7.59 19.84
N VAL A 265 -26.00 7.47 19.21
CA VAL A 265 -24.94 8.49 19.20
C VAL A 265 -24.62 8.95 17.80
N ARG A 266 -23.87 10.06 17.68
CA ARG A 266 -23.44 10.64 16.41
C ARG A 266 -21.94 10.86 16.39
N VAL A 267 -21.37 10.85 15.21
CA VAL A 267 -20.02 11.35 14.95
C VAL A 267 -20.02 12.87 15.09
N SER A 268 -18.99 13.43 15.73
CA SER A 268 -18.84 14.87 15.98
C SER A 268 -17.54 15.46 15.41
N GLY A 269 -16.70 14.66 14.81
CA GLY A 269 -15.46 15.06 14.15
C GLY A 269 -14.54 13.88 13.94
N THR A 270 -13.50 14.09 13.16
CA THR A 270 -12.49 13.08 12.88
C THR A 270 -11.08 13.68 12.88
N GLU A 271 -10.07 12.84 12.97
CA GLU A 271 -8.68 13.25 12.86
C GLU A 271 -7.82 12.17 12.19
N ILE A 272 -6.79 12.58 11.48
CA ILE A 272 -5.74 11.71 10.97
C ILE A 272 -4.49 11.88 11.84
N VAL A 273 -3.88 10.77 12.24
CA VAL A 273 -2.60 10.74 12.95
C VAL A 273 -1.52 10.20 12.01
N GLY A 274 -0.39 10.91 11.94
CA GLY A 274 0.71 10.59 11.03
C GLY A 274 0.43 10.98 9.58
N LEU A 275 0.99 10.22 8.66
CA LEU A 275 0.96 10.51 7.22
C LEU A 275 -0.14 9.75 6.50
N LEU A 276 -0.64 10.35 5.44
CA LEU A 276 -1.63 9.77 4.54
C LEU A 276 -1.20 10.03 3.08
N PRO A 277 -1.35 9.07 2.16
CA PRO A 277 -1.11 9.34 0.75
C PRO A 277 -2.25 10.20 0.17
N GLN A 278 -1.90 11.18 -0.65
CA GLN A 278 -2.86 12.12 -1.25
C GLN A 278 -4.02 11.42 -1.97
N TRP A 279 -3.73 10.32 -2.68
CA TRP A 279 -4.75 9.59 -3.43
C TRP A 279 -5.92 9.10 -2.56
N ALA A 280 -5.69 8.77 -1.28
CA ALA A 280 -6.75 8.32 -0.37
C ALA A 280 -7.76 9.43 -0.04
N LEU A 281 -7.29 10.69 0.01
CA LEU A 281 -8.17 11.85 0.15
C LEU A 281 -8.83 12.20 -1.18
N VAL A 282 -8.08 12.17 -2.28
CA VAL A 282 -8.62 12.43 -3.63
C VAL A 282 -9.78 11.45 -3.93
N GLU A 283 -9.64 10.18 -3.59
CA GLU A 283 -10.70 9.18 -3.75
C GLU A 283 -11.95 9.53 -2.92
N SER A 284 -11.76 9.90 -1.66
CA SER A 284 -12.88 10.30 -0.79
C SER A 284 -13.49 11.63 -1.23
N GLY A 285 -12.68 12.58 -1.70
CA GLY A 285 -13.16 13.86 -2.23
C GLY A 285 -14.00 13.68 -3.49
N ARG A 286 -13.56 12.80 -4.40
CA ARG A 286 -14.33 12.42 -5.59
C ARG A 286 -15.68 11.83 -5.22
N TYR A 287 -15.69 10.88 -4.29
CA TYR A 287 -16.94 10.26 -3.80
C TYR A 287 -17.94 11.31 -3.30
N TYR A 288 -17.50 12.27 -2.49
CA TYR A 288 -18.39 13.31 -1.97
C TYR A 288 -18.81 14.34 -3.02
N ALA A 289 -17.91 14.72 -3.94
CA ALA A 289 -18.20 15.64 -5.04
C ALA A 289 -19.26 15.04 -5.99
N GLU A 290 -19.14 13.77 -6.36
CA GLU A 290 -20.13 13.05 -7.17
C GLU A 290 -21.51 13.03 -6.50
N ARG A 291 -21.58 12.80 -5.21
CA ARG A 291 -22.85 12.83 -4.45
C ARG A 291 -23.46 14.23 -4.33
N ALA A 292 -22.63 15.27 -4.39
CA ALA A 292 -23.07 16.66 -4.41
C ALA A 292 -23.40 17.15 -5.83
N ALA A 293 -23.34 16.28 -6.85
CA ALA A 293 -23.51 16.62 -8.26
C ALA A 293 -22.52 17.69 -8.77
N GLU A 294 -21.32 17.74 -8.18
CA GLU A 294 -20.23 18.61 -8.65
C GLU A 294 -19.62 18.07 -9.96
N PRO A 295 -19.19 18.92 -10.88
CA PRO A 295 -18.52 18.50 -12.12
C PRO A 295 -17.08 18.02 -11.82
N VAL A 296 -16.93 16.78 -11.38
CA VAL A 296 -15.68 16.19 -10.88
C VAL A 296 -14.54 16.29 -11.88
N GLU A 297 -14.85 16.27 -13.18
CA GLU A 297 -13.86 16.42 -14.26
C GLU A 297 -13.18 17.80 -14.30
N LYS A 298 -13.75 18.79 -13.62
CA LYS A 298 -13.20 20.14 -13.49
C LYS A 298 -12.41 20.37 -12.20
N LEU A 299 -12.47 19.41 -11.27
CA LEU A 299 -11.82 19.52 -9.97
C LEU A 299 -10.37 19.04 -10.05
N THR A 300 -9.47 19.83 -9.46
CA THR A 300 -8.08 19.44 -9.29
C THR A 300 -7.92 18.47 -8.12
N ALA A 301 -6.78 17.78 -8.03
CA ALA A 301 -6.47 16.97 -6.86
C ALA A 301 -6.50 17.79 -5.55
N LYS A 302 -6.12 19.07 -5.62
CA LYS A 302 -6.19 19.99 -4.47
C LYS A 302 -7.64 20.24 -4.05
N ASP A 303 -8.53 20.51 -5.00
CA ASP A 303 -9.95 20.71 -4.72
C ASP A 303 -10.57 19.46 -4.08
N LEU A 304 -10.23 18.27 -4.59
CA LEU A 304 -10.72 17.00 -4.05
C LEU A 304 -10.18 16.72 -2.63
N VAL A 305 -8.92 17.07 -2.34
CA VAL A 305 -8.36 16.99 -0.98
C VAL A 305 -9.11 17.92 -0.03
N GLU A 306 -9.45 19.14 -0.47
CA GLU A 306 -10.20 20.11 0.33
C GLU A 306 -11.65 19.63 0.57
N ILE A 307 -12.33 19.11 -0.44
CA ILE A 307 -13.66 18.52 -0.33
C ILE A 307 -13.61 17.33 0.67
N ALA A 308 -12.62 16.45 0.54
CA ALA A 308 -12.44 15.33 1.46
C ALA A 308 -12.25 15.81 2.90
N GLY A 309 -11.38 16.78 3.13
CA GLY A 309 -11.10 17.31 4.47
C GLY A 309 -12.36 17.81 5.17
N ARG A 310 -13.18 18.55 4.45
CA ARG A 310 -14.48 19.07 4.95
C ARG A 310 -15.51 17.95 5.16
N SER A 311 -15.69 17.09 4.16
CA SER A 311 -16.73 16.04 4.19
C SER A 311 -16.42 14.95 5.21
N LEU A 312 -15.14 14.62 5.40
CA LEU A 312 -14.67 13.72 6.45
C LEU A 312 -14.61 14.39 7.84
N MET A 313 -14.89 15.68 7.94
CA MET A 313 -14.83 16.46 9.19
C MET A 313 -13.45 16.41 9.86
N LEU A 314 -12.37 16.48 9.07
CA LEU A 314 -11.00 16.37 9.57
C LEU A 314 -10.62 17.61 10.40
N ALA A 315 -10.46 17.43 11.71
CA ALA A 315 -10.02 18.49 12.61
C ALA A 315 -8.51 18.75 12.46
N ASN A 316 -8.12 20.04 12.42
CA ASN A 316 -6.73 20.47 12.38
C ASN A 316 -5.88 19.80 11.29
N PHE A 317 -6.50 19.47 10.17
CA PHE A 317 -5.84 18.82 9.05
C PHE A 317 -5.13 19.86 8.18
N GLN A 318 -3.80 19.74 8.10
CA GLN A 318 -2.96 20.55 7.23
C GLN A 318 -2.34 19.61 6.17
N PRO A 319 -2.78 19.69 4.91
CA PRO A 319 -2.26 18.84 3.84
C PRO A 319 -0.74 18.91 3.71
N GLU A 320 -0.15 20.11 3.91
CA GLU A 320 1.28 20.40 3.83
C GLU A 320 2.13 19.62 4.86
N GLU A 321 1.50 19.20 5.96
CA GLU A 321 2.18 18.46 7.03
C GLU A 321 1.95 16.95 6.95
N ARG A 322 0.86 16.51 6.28
CA ARG A 322 0.41 15.12 6.33
C ARG A 322 0.50 14.37 5.02
N LEU A 323 0.55 15.09 3.90
CA LEU A 323 0.64 14.50 2.57
C LEU A 323 2.08 14.57 2.06
N PRO A 324 2.79 13.44 1.94
CA PRO A 324 4.17 13.45 1.44
C PRO A 324 4.31 14.06 0.06
N GLU A 325 3.26 13.97 -0.77
CA GLU A 325 3.20 14.56 -2.11
C GLU A 325 3.37 16.09 -2.09
N TRP A 326 2.92 16.75 -1.02
CA TRP A 326 3.00 18.21 -0.88
C TRP A 326 4.35 18.67 -0.35
N VAL A 327 5.10 17.76 0.29
CA VAL A 327 6.41 18.05 0.88
C VAL A 327 7.54 17.67 -0.07
N PHE A 328 7.48 16.46 -0.61
CA PHE A 328 8.56 15.88 -1.42
C PHE A 328 8.22 15.85 -2.92
N GLY A 329 7.04 16.33 -3.31
CA GLY A 329 6.46 16.10 -4.63
C GLY A 329 5.85 14.70 -4.73
N PRO A 330 5.13 14.41 -5.81
CA PRO A 330 4.54 13.09 -6.02
C PRO A 330 5.63 12.03 -5.90
N PRO A 331 5.32 10.81 -5.37
CA PRO A 331 6.19 9.68 -5.62
C PRO A 331 6.50 9.73 -7.11
N GLU A 332 7.77 9.48 -7.51
CA GLU A 332 7.98 9.28 -8.94
C GLU A 332 6.81 8.44 -9.31
N GLN A 333 5.99 8.98 -10.16
CA GLN A 333 4.96 8.18 -10.74
C GLN A 333 5.71 6.88 -11.07
N GLU A 334 5.52 5.75 -10.26
CA GLU A 334 5.04 4.65 -11.06
C GLU A 334 4.22 5.40 -12.02
N THR A 335 4.70 5.60 -13.22
CA THR A 335 3.84 6.10 -14.24
C THR A 335 2.62 5.23 -13.98
N GLU A 336 1.59 5.75 -13.23
CA GLU A 336 0.25 5.46 -13.61
C GLU A 336 0.35 5.90 -15.05
N LEU A 337 0.83 4.99 -15.80
CA LEU A 337 0.69 4.93 -17.20
C LEU A 337 -0.79 5.02 -17.26
N SER A 338 -1.28 6.27 -17.29
CA SER A 338 -2.67 6.54 -17.05
C SER A 338 -3.39 5.48 -17.86
N GLU A 339 -4.12 4.57 -17.18
CA GLU A 339 -4.99 3.63 -17.89
C GLU A 339 -5.88 4.39 -18.89
N GLN A 340 -6.00 5.72 -18.69
CA GLN A 340 -6.73 6.62 -19.55
C GLN A 340 -6.28 6.61 -21.01
N PRO A 341 -5.00 6.74 -21.41
CA PRO A 341 -4.68 6.62 -22.83
C PRO A 341 -4.93 5.23 -23.39
N LEU A 342 -4.67 4.17 -22.59
CA LEU A 342 -4.95 2.80 -23.03
C LEU A 342 -6.44 2.49 -23.03
N ARG A 343 -7.19 2.89 -22.00
CA ARG A 343 -8.65 2.81 -21.98
C ARG A 343 -9.26 3.65 -23.10
N GLU A 344 -8.77 4.86 -23.34
CA GLU A 344 -9.25 5.72 -24.41
C GLU A 344 -8.97 5.14 -25.79
N VAL A 345 -7.80 4.51 -25.99
CA VAL A 345 -7.49 3.75 -27.21
C VAL A 345 -8.38 2.51 -27.32
N VAL A 346 -8.56 1.74 -26.25
CA VAL A 346 -9.50 0.59 -26.23
C VAL A 346 -10.94 1.02 -26.53
N TRP A 347 -11.41 2.12 -25.93
CA TRP A 347 -12.74 2.66 -26.19
C TRP A 347 -12.90 3.15 -27.64
N ARG A 348 -11.90 3.84 -28.21
CA ARG A 348 -11.91 4.24 -29.62
C ARG A 348 -11.91 3.06 -30.57
N LEU A 349 -11.21 1.98 -30.21
CA LEU A 349 -11.17 0.75 -30.98
C LEU A 349 -12.45 -0.10 -30.83
N ALA A 350 -13.16 0.04 -29.71
CA ALA A 350 -14.47 -0.57 -29.47
C ALA A 350 -15.62 0.26 -30.06
N ASP A 351 -15.39 1.49 -30.55
CA ASP A 351 -16.43 2.31 -31.21
C ASP A 351 -16.81 1.66 -32.55
N PRO A 352 -18.08 1.24 -32.71
CA PRO A 352 -18.55 0.64 -33.97
C PRO A 352 -18.47 1.60 -35.19
N ARG A 353 -18.17 2.89 -34.98
CA ARG A 353 -17.90 3.88 -35.98
C ARG A 353 -16.43 4.01 -36.36
N SER A 354 -15.54 3.20 -35.73
CA SER A 354 -14.12 3.19 -36.05
C SER A 354 -13.91 2.81 -37.53
N PRO A 355 -13.02 3.51 -38.24
CA PRO A 355 -12.70 3.20 -39.63
C PRO A 355 -11.86 1.91 -39.78
N LEU A 356 -11.54 1.22 -38.69
CA LEU A 356 -10.74 -0.02 -38.73
C LEU A 356 -11.61 -1.20 -39.19
N PRO A 357 -11.08 -2.06 -40.07
CA PRO A 357 -11.76 -3.28 -40.50
C PRO A 357 -12.13 -4.15 -39.27
N THR A 358 -13.32 -4.72 -39.30
CA THR A 358 -13.88 -5.55 -38.19
C THR A 358 -12.98 -6.73 -37.85
N GLU A 359 -12.22 -7.23 -38.84
CA GLU A 359 -11.29 -8.36 -38.69
C GLU A 359 -10.01 -8.01 -37.91
N VAL A 360 -9.64 -6.73 -37.86
CA VAL A 360 -8.46 -6.24 -37.14
C VAL A 360 -8.75 -5.95 -35.67
N MET A 361 -10.00 -5.68 -35.33
CA MET A 361 -10.42 -5.31 -33.97
C MET A 361 -10.08 -6.36 -32.90
N PRO A 362 -10.33 -7.68 -33.08
CA PRO A 362 -9.96 -8.68 -32.09
C PRO A 362 -8.45 -8.80 -31.89
N VAL A 363 -7.65 -8.62 -32.93
CA VAL A 363 -6.19 -8.64 -32.83
C VAL A 363 -5.68 -7.44 -32.03
N LEU A 364 -6.25 -6.27 -32.27
CA LEU A 364 -5.98 -5.05 -31.50
C LEU A 364 -6.39 -5.17 -30.04
N GLN A 365 -7.58 -5.70 -29.77
CA GLN A 365 -8.06 -5.96 -28.41
C GLN A 365 -7.12 -6.93 -27.69
N SER A 366 -6.67 -7.98 -28.36
CA SER A 366 -5.72 -8.95 -27.82
C SER A 366 -4.37 -8.31 -27.51
N ALA A 367 -3.81 -7.52 -28.42
CA ALA A 367 -2.54 -6.80 -28.23
C ALA A 367 -2.65 -5.78 -27.07
N LEU A 368 -3.76 -5.06 -26.97
CA LEU A 368 -4.01 -4.10 -25.89
C LEU A 368 -4.24 -4.78 -24.53
N THR A 369 -4.91 -5.92 -24.50
CA THR A 369 -5.08 -6.72 -23.28
C THR A 369 -3.73 -7.24 -22.79
N LEU A 370 -2.87 -7.70 -23.70
CA LEU A 370 -1.52 -8.13 -23.38
C LEU A 370 -0.65 -6.95 -22.90
N ALA A 371 -0.79 -5.77 -23.51
CA ALA A 371 -0.10 -4.56 -23.07
C ALA A 371 -0.54 -4.14 -21.67
N LEU A 372 -1.84 -4.22 -21.36
CA LEU A 372 -2.38 -3.94 -20.05
C LEU A 372 -1.89 -4.97 -19.01
N ALA A 373 -1.88 -6.25 -19.38
CA ALA A 373 -1.36 -7.33 -18.54
C ALA A 373 0.15 -7.14 -18.23
N ALA A 374 0.95 -6.74 -19.23
CA ALA A 374 2.36 -6.43 -19.04
C ALA A 374 2.57 -5.24 -18.10
N ARG A 375 1.71 -4.22 -18.19
CA ARG A 375 1.73 -3.06 -17.31
C ARG A 375 1.36 -3.39 -15.88
N LEU A 376 0.34 -4.20 -15.67
CA LEU A 376 -0.04 -4.70 -14.36
C LEU A 376 1.07 -5.55 -13.73
N SER A 377 1.84 -6.26 -14.55
CA SER A 377 2.99 -7.05 -14.11
C SER A 377 4.27 -6.22 -13.84
N ALA A 378 4.29 -4.93 -14.21
CA ALA A 378 5.45 -4.04 -13.98
C ALA A 378 5.76 -3.78 -12.50
N GLY A 379 4.81 -4.03 -11.59
CA GLY A 379 5.03 -4.03 -10.13
C GLY A 379 5.77 -5.28 -9.61
N LEU A 380 6.27 -6.16 -10.48
CA LEU A 380 6.97 -7.39 -10.10
C LEU A 380 8.47 -7.16 -9.81
N PRO A 381 9.11 -8.03 -9.01
CA PRO A 381 10.50 -7.85 -8.55
C PRO A 381 11.54 -7.64 -9.66
N ALA A 382 12.57 -6.84 -9.36
CA ALA A 382 13.62 -6.38 -10.28
C ALA A 382 14.36 -7.49 -11.07
N ARG A 383 14.40 -8.73 -10.57
CA ARG A 383 15.00 -9.87 -11.29
C ARG A 383 14.27 -10.22 -12.60
N ASN A 384 13.06 -9.69 -12.81
CA ASN A 384 12.28 -9.90 -14.03
C ASN A 384 12.28 -8.68 -14.96
N ALA A 385 13.01 -7.62 -14.62
CA ALA A 385 13.05 -6.38 -15.40
C ALA A 385 13.46 -6.61 -16.87
N PHE A 386 14.39 -7.54 -17.12
CA PHE A 386 14.82 -7.87 -18.48
C PHE A 386 13.66 -8.46 -19.30
N LEU A 387 12.98 -9.47 -18.78
CA LEU A 387 11.84 -10.13 -19.46
C LEU A 387 10.68 -9.13 -19.68
N HIS A 388 10.44 -8.27 -18.70
CA HIS A 388 9.44 -7.20 -18.81
C HIS A 388 9.81 -6.22 -19.95
N THR A 389 11.05 -5.78 -20.01
CA THR A 389 11.53 -4.86 -21.07
C THR A 389 11.40 -5.49 -22.46
N GLU A 390 11.81 -6.74 -22.64
CA GLU A 390 11.64 -7.47 -23.91
C GLU A 390 10.16 -7.57 -24.30
N TYR A 391 9.29 -7.86 -23.34
CA TYR A 391 7.85 -7.97 -23.56
C TYR A 391 7.22 -6.64 -23.97
N MET A 392 7.58 -5.55 -23.32
CA MET A 392 7.10 -4.20 -23.66
C MET A 392 7.56 -3.76 -25.04
N GLN A 393 8.83 -3.96 -25.37
CA GLN A 393 9.36 -3.65 -26.70
C GLN A 393 8.65 -4.45 -27.80
N LEU A 394 8.31 -5.71 -27.51
CA LEU A 394 7.57 -6.55 -28.46
C LEU A 394 6.16 -6.01 -28.70
N ILE A 395 5.48 -5.54 -27.66
CA ILE A 395 4.14 -4.95 -27.74
C ILE A 395 4.17 -3.63 -28.50
N GLU A 396 5.07 -2.72 -28.15
CA GLU A 396 5.24 -1.43 -28.82
C GLU A 396 5.49 -1.62 -30.33
N LYS A 397 6.39 -2.52 -30.68
CA LYS A 397 6.69 -2.87 -32.07
C LYS A 397 5.48 -3.46 -32.83
N ASN A 398 4.59 -4.14 -32.14
CA ASN A 398 3.36 -4.67 -32.74
C ASN A 398 2.30 -3.58 -32.90
N LEU A 399 2.17 -2.69 -31.91
CA LEU A 399 1.24 -1.57 -31.96
C LEU A 399 1.61 -0.56 -33.05
N GLU A 400 2.90 -0.30 -33.28
CA GLU A 400 3.38 0.57 -34.35
C GLU A 400 3.02 0.06 -35.77
N LYS A 401 2.87 -1.25 -35.92
CA LYS A 401 2.51 -1.89 -37.19
C LYS A 401 1.02 -1.90 -37.49
N LEU A 402 0.19 -1.61 -36.52
CA LEU A 402 -1.28 -1.55 -36.67
C LEU A 402 -1.70 -0.18 -37.23
N GLN A 403 -1.33 0.09 -38.48
CA GLN A 403 -1.84 1.23 -39.24
C GLN A 403 -3.24 0.91 -39.80
N PRO A 404 -4.09 1.91 -40.08
CA PRO A 404 -5.47 1.72 -40.50
C PRO A 404 -5.59 1.25 -41.96
N SER A 405 -4.83 0.28 -42.40
CA SER A 405 -4.94 -0.39 -43.71
C SER A 405 -5.13 -1.89 -43.50
N PRO A 406 -5.81 -2.60 -44.43
CA PRO A 406 -5.97 -4.04 -44.31
C PRO A 406 -4.56 -4.70 -44.27
N LEU A 407 -4.30 -5.47 -43.20
CA LEU A 407 -3.04 -6.18 -43.00
C LEU A 407 -2.84 -7.22 -44.13
N SER A 408 -1.65 -7.24 -44.69
CA SER A 408 -1.25 -8.31 -45.61
C SER A 408 -1.07 -9.64 -44.85
N ILE A 409 -1.11 -10.77 -45.54
CA ILE A 409 -0.91 -12.11 -44.94
C ILE A 409 0.47 -12.20 -44.25
N ASP A 410 1.51 -11.53 -44.78
CA ASP A 410 2.83 -11.56 -44.18
C ASP A 410 2.92 -10.72 -42.91
N GLU A 411 2.17 -9.61 -42.84
CA GLU A 411 2.05 -8.81 -41.60
C GLU A 411 1.29 -9.57 -40.50
N ILE A 412 0.22 -10.30 -40.88
CA ILE A 412 -0.53 -11.18 -39.98
C ILE A 412 0.36 -12.31 -39.44
N LYS A 413 1.17 -12.96 -40.31
CA LYS A 413 2.12 -13.97 -39.88
C LYS A 413 3.19 -13.41 -38.92
N ALA A 414 3.72 -12.23 -39.20
CA ALA A 414 4.70 -11.57 -38.33
C ALA A 414 4.08 -11.21 -36.97
N LEU A 415 2.83 -10.73 -36.96
CA LEU A 415 2.09 -10.41 -35.75
C LEU A 415 1.81 -11.67 -34.92
N SER A 416 1.41 -12.77 -35.56
CA SER A 416 1.21 -14.07 -34.92
C SER A 416 2.46 -14.58 -34.21
N LYS A 417 3.63 -14.57 -34.89
CA LYS A 417 4.90 -14.99 -34.29
C LYS A 417 5.32 -14.09 -33.12
N ASN A 418 5.08 -12.79 -33.22
CA ASN A 418 5.39 -11.85 -32.15
C ASN A 418 4.47 -12.04 -30.91
N LEU A 419 3.18 -12.35 -31.13
CA LEU A 419 2.26 -12.69 -30.04
C LEU A 419 2.67 -13.98 -29.34
N LEU A 420 3.03 -15.04 -30.08
CA LEU A 420 3.56 -16.29 -29.51
C LEU A 420 4.78 -16.05 -28.63
N ARG A 421 5.71 -15.18 -29.10
CA ARG A 421 6.87 -14.80 -28.29
C ARG A 421 6.49 -14.02 -27.03
N GLY A 422 5.52 -13.10 -27.12
CA GLY A 422 4.96 -12.38 -25.98
C GLY A 422 4.35 -13.33 -24.93
N PHE A 423 3.66 -14.37 -25.40
CA PHE A 423 3.13 -15.42 -24.52
C PHE A 423 4.22 -16.22 -23.80
N ALA A 424 5.27 -16.62 -24.50
CA ALA A 424 6.38 -17.34 -23.90
C ALA A 424 7.08 -16.51 -22.81
N LEU A 425 7.26 -15.19 -23.04
CA LEU A 425 7.81 -14.26 -22.06
C LEU A 425 6.89 -14.07 -20.86
N LEU A 426 5.58 -13.89 -21.08
CA LEU A 426 4.59 -13.77 -20.00
C LEU A 426 4.57 -15.04 -19.12
N ARG A 427 4.64 -16.21 -19.73
CA ARG A 427 4.74 -17.50 -19.03
C ARG A 427 5.99 -17.56 -18.15
N GLN A 428 7.16 -17.21 -18.66
CA GLN A 428 8.40 -17.17 -17.88
C GLN A 428 8.32 -16.20 -16.70
N MET A 429 7.75 -15.02 -16.90
CA MET A 429 7.52 -14.04 -15.84
C MET A 429 6.60 -14.60 -14.76
N THR A 430 5.57 -15.34 -15.15
CA THR A 430 4.60 -15.93 -14.22
C THR A 430 5.21 -17.08 -13.43
N GLU A 431 5.95 -17.97 -14.04
CA GLU A 431 6.63 -19.10 -13.39
C GLU A 431 7.59 -18.63 -12.29
N LEU A 432 8.22 -17.48 -12.48
CA LEU A 432 9.14 -16.87 -11.52
C LEU A 432 8.44 -16.21 -10.32
N ASN A 433 7.16 -15.86 -10.41
CA ASN A 433 6.46 -14.97 -9.45
C ASN A 433 5.13 -15.46 -8.89
N VAL A 434 4.68 -16.66 -9.22
CA VAL A 434 3.36 -17.23 -8.81
C VAL A 434 3.09 -17.18 -7.30
N THR A 435 4.12 -17.13 -6.47
CA THR A 435 3.97 -17.09 -5.01
C THR A 435 3.60 -15.74 -4.43
N ILE A 436 3.62 -14.65 -5.24
CA ILE A 436 3.58 -13.28 -4.70
C ILE A 436 2.19 -12.64 -4.75
N GLN A 437 1.39 -12.85 -5.80
CA GLN A 437 0.05 -12.26 -5.94
C GLN A 437 -0.92 -13.17 -6.73
N PRO A 438 -1.58 -14.13 -6.08
CA PRO A 438 -2.46 -15.11 -6.75
C PRO A 438 -3.58 -14.48 -7.59
N ASN A 439 -4.26 -13.45 -7.08
CA ASN A 439 -5.38 -12.81 -7.78
C ASN A 439 -4.98 -12.09 -9.08
N LEU A 440 -3.77 -11.50 -9.11
CA LEU A 440 -3.24 -10.85 -10.30
C LEU A 440 -2.97 -11.87 -11.40
N TYR A 441 -2.45 -13.03 -11.04
CA TYR A 441 -2.19 -14.11 -12.01
C TYR A 441 -3.45 -14.72 -12.59
N PHE A 442 -4.52 -14.82 -11.80
CA PHE A 442 -5.81 -15.27 -12.30
C PHE A 442 -6.38 -14.31 -13.34
N LEU A 443 -6.38 -13.00 -13.04
CA LEU A 443 -6.80 -11.96 -13.99
C LEU A 443 -5.94 -11.92 -15.26
N LEU A 444 -4.63 -12.12 -15.14
CA LEU A 444 -3.71 -12.22 -16.26
C LEU A 444 -4.00 -13.47 -17.11
N ALA A 445 -4.32 -14.60 -16.48
CA ALA A 445 -4.67 -15.83 -17.19
C ALA A 445 -6.01 -15.72 -17.92
N GLU A 446 -7.04 -15.09 -17.31
CA GLU A 446 -8.33 -14.84 -17.97
C GLU A 446 -8.18 -13.86 -19.14
N ALA A 447 -7.47 -12.76 -18.95
CA ALA A 447 -7.18 -11.79 -20.02
C ALA A 447 -6.40 -12.44 -21.18
N PHE A 448 -5.47 -13.33 -20.85
CA PHE A 448 -4.71 -14.11 -21.81
C PHE A 448 -5.61 -15.04 -22.63
N MET A 449 -6.47 -15.83 -21.98
CA MET A 449 -7.37 -16.75 -22.69
C MET A 449 -8.37 -16.01 -23.58
N GLY A 450 -8.95 -14.92 -23.11
CA GLY A 450 -9.82 -14.07 -23.91
C GLY A 450 -9.11 -13.50 -25.16
N SER A 451 -7.83 -13.16 -25.02
CA SER A 451 -6.98 -12.71 -26.14
C SER A 451 -6.69 -13.83 -27.14
N VAL A 452 -6.39 -15.04 -26.65
CA VAL A 452 -6.17 -16.21 -27.51
C VAL A 452 -7.43 -16.58 -28.29
N GLU A 453 -8.60 -16.59 -27.64
CA GLU A 453 -9.88 -16.91 -28.28
C GLU A 453 -10.27 -15.87 -29.35
N SER A 454 -10.09 -14.58 -29.05
CA SER A 454 -10.35 -13.49 -29.99
C SER A 454 -9.41 -13.56 -31.21
N PHE A 455 -8.10 -13.80 -30.95
CA PHE A 455 -7.11 -13.93 -32.01
C PHE A 455 -7.34 -15.19 -32.86
N ALA A 456 -7.65 -16.33 -32.23
CA ALA A 456 -7.99 -17.56 -32.92
C ALA A 456 -9.19 -17.39 -33.86
N GLY A 457 -10.24 -16.66 -33.42
CA GLY A 457 -11.40 -16.35 -34.24
C GLY A 457 -11.04 -15.60 -35.54
N VAL A 458 -10.17 -14.57 -35.44
CA VAL A 458 -9.70 -13.81 -36.60
C VAL A 458 -8.81 -14.64 -37.51
N MET A 459 -7.88 -15.40 -36.91
CA MET A 459 -6.88 -16.16 -37.67
C MET A 459 -7.50 -17.38 -38.36
N LEU A 460 -8.59 -17.97 -37.81
CA LEU A 460 -9.33 -19.03 -38.50
C LEU A 460 -9.90 -18.58 -39.86
N GLY A 461 -10.27 -17.29 -40.00
CA GLY A 461 -10.66 -16.73 -41.29
C GLY A 461 -9.52 -16.65 -42.32
N PHE A 462 -8.28 -16.72 -41.89
CA PHE A 462 -7.08 -16.72 -42.74
C PHE A 462 -6.40 -18.09 -42.84
N ALA A 463 -6.78 -19.06 -41.98
CA ALA A 463 -6.15 -20.37 -41.86
C ALA A 463 -6.20 -21.18 -43.17
N ASP A 464 -7.27 -21.01 -43.96
CA ASP A 464 -7.39 -21.66 -45.25
C ASP A 464 -6.38 -21.15 -46.30
N LYS A 465 -5.78 -19.99 -46.04
CA LYS A 465 -4.81 -19.33 -46.94
C LYS A 465 -3.35 -19.57 -46.54
N SER A 466 -3.08 -20.03 -45.30
CA SER A 466 -1.71 -20.28 -44.82
C SER A 466 -1.66 -21.35 -43.73
N PRO A 467 -1.04 -22.53 -44.05
CA PRO A 467 -0.81 -23.60 -43.07
C PRO A 467 -0.01 -23.18 -41.82
N GLU A 468 0.95 -22.25 -41.99
CA GLU A 468 1.77 -21.74 -40.87
C GLU A 468 0.93 -20.96 -39.87
N VAL A 469 -0.01 -20.11 -40.34
CA VAL A 469 -0.92 -19.36 -39.48
C VAL A 469 -1.83 -20.30 -38.69
N LYS A 470 -2.28 -21.40 -39.32
CA LYS A 470 -3.09 -22.42 -38.66
C LYS A 470 -2.32 -23.11 -37.54
N GLN A 471 -1.04 -23.40 -37.76
CA GLN A 471 -0.19 -24.01 -36.76
C GLN A 471 0.09 -23.04 -35.59
N ASP A 472 0.41 -21.79 -35.89
CA ASP A 472 0.65 -20.75 -34.89
C ASP A 472 -0.57 -20.53 -33.96
N VAL A 473 -1.80 -20.53 -34.54
CA VAL A 473 -3.05 -20.43 -33.77
C VAL A 473 -3.26 -21.66 -32.89
N HIS A 474 -2.96 -22.84 -33.42
CA HIS A 474 -3.08 -24.08 -32.65
C HIS A 474 -2.11 -24.10 -31.49
N ASP A 475 -0.84 -23.71 -31.71
CA ASP A 475 0.20 -23.65 -30.69
C ASP A 475 -0.12 -22.61 -29.58
N MET A 476 -0.68 -21.46 -29.94
CA MET A 476 -1.15 -20.47 -28.97
C MET A 476 -2.29 -21.02 -28.12
N HIS A 477 -3.27 -21.69 -28.72
CA HIS A 477 -4.38 -22.25 -27.98
C HIS A 477 -3.91 -23.32 -26.99
N LEU A 478 -3.01 -24.21 -27.41
CA LEU A 478 -2.44 -25.22 -26.53
C LEU A 478 -1.64 -24.60 -25.37
N GLN A 479 -0.79 -23.59 -25.67
CA GLN A 479 0.00 -22.92 -24.64
C GLN A 479 -0.90 -22.16 -23.64
N GLY A 480 -1.94 -21.48 -24.12
CA GLY A 480 -2.89 -20.80 -23.28
C GLY A 480 -3.65 -21.74 -22.35
N LYS A 481 -4.14 -22.86 -22.88
CA LYS A 481 -4.84 -23.87 -22.10
C LYS A 481 -3.94 -24.49 -21.02
N PHE A 482 -2.72 -24.85 -21.39
CA PHE A 482 -1.74 -25.41 -20.45
C PHE A 482 -1.39 -24.40 -19.34
N PHE A 483 -1.23 -23.14 -19.69
CA PHE A 483 -0.94 -22.07 -18.74
C PHE A 483 -2.08 -21.87 -17.74
N LEU A 484 -3.34 -21.87 -18.22
CA LEU A 484 -4.51 -21.73 -17.35
C LEU A 484 -4.63 -22.93 -16.38
N GLU A 485 -4.41 -24.16 -16.88
CA GLU A 485 -4.44 -25.38 -16.05
C GLU A 485 -3.34 -25.35 -14.97
N GLU A 486 -2.12 -24.88 -15.28
CA GLU A 486 -1.05 -24.74 -14.31
C GLU A 486 -1.38 -23.71 -13.22
N ILE A 487 -1.92 -22.56 -13.60
CA ILE A 487 -2.31 -21.52 -12.63
C ILE A 487 -3.43 -22.02 -11.74
N THR A 488 -4.50 -22.58 -12.31
CA THR A 488 -5.62 -23.16 -11.56
C THR A 488 -5.12 -24.21 -10.54
N LYS A 489 -4.21 -25.08 -10.96
CA LYS A 489 -3.62 -26.10 -10.08
C LYS A 489 -2.75 -25.49 -8.97
N LYS A 490 -1.99 -24.42 -9.26
CA LYS A 490 -1.13 -23.74 -8.27
C LYS A 490 -1.93 -22.89 -7.29
N LEU A 491 -3.04 -22.31 -7.72
CA LEU A 491 -3.93 -21.51 -6.87
C LEU A 491 -4.92 -22.35 -6.06
N LYS A 492 -5.02 -23.67 -6.32
CA LYS A 492 -5.98 -24.58 -5.69
C LYS A 492 -7.45 -24.13 -5.85
N ILE A 493 -7.79 -23.54 -7.00
CA ILE A 493 -9.16 -23.16 -7.38
C ILE A 493 -9.84 -24.34 -8.07
#